data_ad65847165a1c8abf9f0dfd13940714f
#
_entry.id   ad65847165a1c8abf9f0dfd13940714f
#
_cell.length_a   1.000
_cell.length_b   1.000
_cell.length_c   1.000
_cell.angle_alpha   90.00
_cell.angle_beta   90.00
_cell.angle_gamma   90.00
#
_symmetry.space_group_name_H-M   'P 1'
#
loop_
_entity.id
_entity.type
_entity.pdbx_description
1 polymer ?
#
loop_
_entity_poly.entity_id
_entity_poly.type
_entity_poly.pdbx_seq_one_letter_code
_entity_poly.pdbx_strand_id
1 'polypeptide(L)'
;MIGLEGKQISFISRPGMPRSRKARRLVEHGCHRALLSLLLFSTSIIHAQQGPQEIRFGVLGLFHPRELVLEQGSGQVISVSGDEHMGTSTLVLNGEPGRRQIIFRVQANRVIAGDESATSWTATARNGGSVALRLSVPAKLHRLYWGRITIRARNGELEAVVGIDRETAVASIVATEMDESSPLEALKAQAVATRSFLAAGARHPDFDFCDSTHCQFLKSPPPSNSRVSNAVQATRGLVIQYRGRPLATLYSSRCGGQTRSLSDVHLDPGDSYPYYSVPCRWCQQHPFVWRSRIGNSGHAPRSDDETRRIAEARQWGWSAIPSSDFTATQDGSGWQLEGHSVGHGIGMCQHGAAGMANSGAGFREILDHYYPNTTLVLEP
;
A
#
# COMPACT_ATOMS: atom_id res chain seq x y z
N MET A 1 1.66 -0.53 31.98
CA MET A 1 3.02 -1.07 31.79
C MET A 1 2.89 -2.33 30.98
N ILE A 2 3.09 -2.26 29.66
CA ILE A 2 3.31 -3.41 28.80
C ILE A 2 4.40 -2.97 27.84
N GLY A 3 5.56 -3.61 27.96
CA GLY A 3 6.73 -3.34 27.13
C GLY A 3 6.44 -3.72 25.69
N LEU A 4 6.67 -2.79 24.79
CA LEU A 4 6.76 -3.03 23.35
C LEU A 4 8.24 -2.93 22.98
N GLU A 5 8.86 -4.10 22.87
CA GLU A 5 10.18 -4.25 22.26
C GLU A 5 10.18 -3.64 20.88
N GLY A 6 11.19 -2.78 20.66
CA GLY A 6 11.41 -2.09 19.40
C GLY A 6 11.71 -3.04 18.27
N LYS A 7 10.75 -3.30 17.40
CA LYS A 7 11.04 -3.78 16.04
C LYS A 7 11.36 -2.57 15.18
N GLN A 8 12.65 -2.40 14.91
CA GLN A 8 13.18 -1.48 13.93
C GLN A 8 12.38 -1.59 12.62
N ILE A 9 11.98 -0.44 12.09
CA ILE A 9 11.50 -0.31 10.72
C ILE A 9 12.71 -0.57 9.83
N SER A 10 12.94 -1.83 9.43
CA SER A 10 13.94 -2.14 8.43
C SER A 10 13.37 -1.79 7.06
N PHE A 11 13.71 -0.61 6.61
CA PHE A 11 13.70 -0.30 5.20
C PHE A 11 14.88 -1.06 4.58
N ILE A 12 14.58 -2.11 3.81
CA ILE A 12 15.47 -2.75 2.84
C ILE A 12 16.77 -3.34 3.41
N SER A 13 16.77 -4.63 3.69
CA SER A 13 17.93 -5.49 3.39
C SER A 13 17.49 -6.94 3.24
N ARG A 14 17.63 -7.47 2.03
CA ARG A 14 17.66 -8.93 1.81
C ARG A 14 19.11 -9.38 1.79
N PRO A 15 19.46 -10.54 2.40
CA PRO A 15 20.80 -11.11 2.31
C PRO A 15 21.12 -11.61 0.91
N GLY A 16 22.37 -11.40 0.50
CA GLY A 16 22.91 -11.75 -0.81
C GLY A 16 22.91 -13.25 -1.07
N MET A 17 22.64 -13.63 -2.30
CA MET A 17 22.89 -14.97 -2.82
C MET A 17 24.39 -15.24 -3.02
N PRO A 18 24.85 -16.48 -2.79
CA PRO A 18 26.28 -16.82 -2.91
C PRO A 18 26.74 -16.86 -4.37
N ARG A 19 27.91 -16.31 -4.60
CA ARG A 19 28.65 -16.38 -5.87
C ARG A 19 29.09 -17.82 -6.14
N SER A 20 28.71 -18.40 -7.27
CA SER A 20 29.28 -19.62 -7.79
C SER A 20 30.57 -19.34 -8.61
N ARG A 21 31.58 -20.14 -8.34
CA ARG A 21 32.93 -20.06 -8.91
C ARG A 21 32.97 -20.55 -10.36
N LYS A 22 33.88 -19.92 -11.10
CA LYS A 22 34.35 -20.25 -12.45
C LYS A 22 34.76 -21.70 -12.61
N ALA A 23 34.40 -22.32 -13.73
CA ALA A 23 35.23 -23.37 -14.33
C ALA A 23 35.56 -22.97 -15.78
N ARG A 24 36.90 -22.92 -16.06
CA ARG A 24 37.53 -22.81 -17.39
C ARG A 24 37.70 -24.22 -17.96
N ARG A 25 37.60 -24.34 -19.26
CA ARG A 25 38.41 -25.14 -20.24
C ARG A 25 37.51 -25.57 -21.39
N LEU A 26 37.92 -25.72 -22.57
CA LEU A 26 39.07 -25.55 -23.46
C LEU A 26 38.53 -25.78 -24.90
N VAL A 27 39.19 -25.13 -25.82
CA VAL A 27 39.06 -25.17 -27.29
C VAL A 27 39.19 -26.59 -27.83
N GLU A 28 38.42 -26.92 -28.93
CA GLU A 28 39.03 -27.58 -30.10
C GLU A 28 38.14 -27.46 -31.34
N HIS A 29 38.84 -27.41 -32.49
CA HIS A 29 38.38 -27.09 -33.83
C HIS A 29 37.65 -28.25 -34.50
N GLY A 30 36.67 -27.90 -35.38
CA GLY A 30 36.08 -28.88 -36.33
C GLY A 30 35.28 -28.16 -37.40
N CYS A 31 35.92 -27.93 -38.54
CA CYS A 31 35.33 -27.36 -39.75
C CYS A 31 34.55 -28.48 -40.50
N HIS A 32 33.23 -28.29 -40.78
CA HIS A 32 32.59 -28.92 -41.93
C HIS A 32 31.37 -28.13 -42.41
N ARG A 33 31.39 -27.86 -43.71
CA ARG A 33 30.32 -27.26 -44.52
C ARG A 33 29.10 -28.17 -44.59
N ALA A 34 27.90 -27.64 -44.41
CA ALA A 34 26.69 -28.16 -45.08
C ALA A 34 25.54 -27.14 -45.00
N LEU A 35 25.14 -26.70 -46.17
CA LEU A 35 23.81 -26.36 -46.68
C LEU A 35 22.77 -25.61 -45.83
N LEU A 36 22.46 -24.41 -46.39
CA LEU A 36 21.26 -23.62 -46.12
C LEU A 36 19.97 -24.46 -46.26
N SER A 37 19.17 -24.46 -45.22
CA SER A 37 17.73 -24.58 -45.28
C SER A 37 17.12 -23.50 -44.40
N LEU A 38 16.64 -22.43 -45.02
CA LEU A 38 15.86 -21.36 -44.36
C LEU A 38 14.49 -21.94 -43.98
N LEU A 39 14.36 -22.42 -42.76
CA LEU A 39 13.07 -22.60 -42.10
C LEU A 39 12.79 -21.33 -41.30
N LEU A 40 11.94 -20.46 -41.85
CA LEU A 40 11.31 -19.37 -41.13
C LEU A 40 10.43 -19.97 -40.02
N PHE A 41 11.01 -20.20 -38.86
CA PHE A 41 10.24 -20.32 -37.63
C PHE A 41 9.78 -18.93 -37.23
N SER A 42 8.55 -18.59 -37.66
CA SER A 42 7.80 -17.50 -37.01
C SER A 42 7.56 -17.92 -35.55
N THR A 43 8.47 -17.51 -34.68
CA THR A 43 8.21 -17.55 -33.22
C THR A 43 7.11 -16.55 -32.96
N SER A 44 5.86 -17.02 -33.00
CA SER A 44 4.75 -16.33 -32.35
C SER A 44 5.14 -16.24 -30.87
N ILE A 45 5.59 -15.08 -30.44
CA ILE A 45 5.71 -14.75 -29.01
C ILE A 45 4.27 -14.77 -28.50
N ILE A 46 3.86 -15.91 -27.98
CA ILE A 46 2.64 -16.01 -27.18
C ILE A 46 2.92 -15.12 -25.98
N HIS A 47 2.44 -13.87 -26.02
CA HIS A 47 2.26 -13.08 -24.82
C HIS A 47 1.23 -13.85 -24.00
N ALA A 48 1.72 -14.67 -23.07
CA ALA A 48 0.89 -15.18 -22.00
C ALA A 48 0.31 -13.94 -21.31
N GLN A 49 -0.96 -13.65 -21.52
CA GLN A 49 -1.70 -12.70 -20.70
C GLN A 49 -1.57 -13.25 -19.27
N GLN A 50 -0.67 -12.64 -18.50
CA GLN A 50 -0.63 -12.89 -17.07
C GLN A 50 -2.02 -12.53 -16.56
N GLY A 51 -2.69 -13.48 -15.94
CA GLY A 51 -3.96 -13.25 -15.29
C GLY A 51 -3.84 -12.10 -14.30
N PRO A 52 -4.93 -11.48 -13.86
CA PRO A 52 -4.91 -10.33 -12.98
C PRO A 52 -4.02 -10.63 -11.78
N GLN A 53 -2.96 -9.85 -11.59
CA GLN A 53 -2.02 -10.03 -10.49
C GLN A 53 -2.73 -9.67 -9.18
N GLU A 54 -3.04 -10.69 -8.37
CA GLU A 54 -3.65 -10.49 -7.06
C GLU A 54 -2.62 -9.93 -6.07
N ILE A 55 -3.02 -8.89 -5.37
CA ILE A 55 -2.27 -8.29 -4.25
C ILE A 55 -3.00 -8.63 -2.95
N ARG A 56 -2.26 -9.02 -1.90
CA ARG A 56 -2.82 -9.43 -0.61
C ARG A 56 -2.60 -8.36 0.44
N PHE A 57 -3.68 -7.84 1.00
CA PHE A 57 -3.66 -6.84 2.08
C PHE A 57 -4.07 -7.46 3.40
N GLY A 58 -3.21 -7.42 4.41
CA GLY A 58 -3.58 -7.66 5.80
C GLY A 58 -4.39 -6.45 6.31
N VAL A 59 -5.64 -6.70 6.70
CA VAL A 59 -6.57 -5.63 7.07
C VAL A 59 -7.00 -5.71 8.53
N LEU A 60 -7.30 -4.56 9.13
CA LEU A 60 -7.76 -4.41 10.51
C LEU A 60 -6.79 -4.92 11.60
N GLY A 61 -5.56 -5.30 11.26
CA GLY A 61 -4.59 -5.88 12.18
C GLY A 61 -4.19 -4.96 13.35
N LEU A 62 -4.28 -3.63 13.17
CA LEU A 62 -4.01 -2.65 14.25
C LEU A 62 -5.00 -2.75 15.44
N PHE A 63 -6.13 -3.45 15.27
CA PHE A 63 -7.17 -3.57 16.29
C PHE A 63 -7.04 -4.86 17.09
N HIS A 64 -6.09 -5.75 16.75
CA HIS A 64 -5.88 -7.03 17.40
C HIS A 64 -7.21 -7.81 17.58
N PRO A 65 -7.95 -8.07 16.48
CA PRO A 65 -9.33 -8.58 16.60
C PRO A 65 -9.35 -10.02 17.05
N ARG A 66 -10.18 -10.31 18.05
CA ARG A 66 -10.53 -11.68 18.46
C ARG A 66 -11.91 -12.11 17.96
N GLU A 67 -12.67 -11.13 17.46
CA GLU A 67 -13.94 -11.28 16.79
C GLU A 67 -14.00 -10.36 15.57
N LEU A 68 -14.51 -10.89 14.46
CA LEU A 68 -14.79 -10.16 13.23
C LEU A 68 -16.20 -10.48 12.76
N VAL A 69 -16.90 -9.49 12.26
CA VAL A 69 -18.23 -9.66 11.65
C VAL A 69 -18.12 -9.39 10.16
N LEU A 70 -18.50 -10.36 9.35
CA LEU A 70 -18.58 -10.27 7.89
C LEU A 70 -20.03 -10.11 7.46
N GLU A 71 -20.30 -9.09 6.65
CA GLU A 71 -21.60 -8.81 6.05
C GLU A 71 -21.47 -8.62 4.55
N GLN A 72 -22.56 -8.83 3.83
CA GLN A 72 -22.64 -8.41 2.42
C GLN A 72 -22.42 -6.90 2.29
N GLY A 73 -21.55 -6.50 1.35
CA GLY A 73 -21.36 -5.11 0.97
C GLY A 73 -22.26 -4.66 -0.19
N SER A 74 -22.79 -5.62 -0.94
CA SER A 74 -23.72 -5.44 -2.08
C SER A 74 -24.68 -6.62 -2.12
N GLY A 75 -25.74 -6.56 -2.93
CA GLY A 75 -26.75 -7.63 -3.05
C GLY A 75 -26.26 -8.96 -3.65
N GLN A 76 -24.96 -9.15 -3.83
CA GLN A 76 -24.38 -10.38 -4.36
C GLN A 76 -24.33 -11.48 -3.29
N VAL A 77 -24.62 -12.72 -3.68
CA VAL A 77 -24.50 -13.89 -2.79
C VAL A 77 -23.03 -14.18 -2.53
N ILE A 78 -22.68 -14.31 -1.27
CA ILE A 78 -21.33 -14.63 -0.79
C ILE A 78 -21.27 -16.08 -0.38
N SER A 79 -20.26 -16.80 -0.86
CA SER A 79 -19.88 -18.14 -0.40
C SER A 79 -18.72 -18.01 0.56
N VAL A 80 -18.83 -18.62 1.74
CA VAL A 80 -17.81 -18.63 2.78
C VAL A 80 -17.44 -20.06 3.07
N SER A 81 -16.25 -20.48 2.70
CA SER A 81 -15.76 -21.85 2.79
C SER A 81 -14.66 -21.98 3.84
N GLY A 82 -14.81 -22.96 4.73
CA GLY A 82 -13.77 -23.34 5.69
C GLY A 82 -12.75 -24.29 5.06
N ASP A 83 -11.50 -24.17 5.47
CA ASP A 83 -10.40 -25.04 5.08
C ASP A 83 -10.26 -26.18 6.07
N GLU A 84 -10.74 -27.39 5.69
CA GLU A 84 -10.62 -28.59 6.50
C GLU A 84 -10.27 -29.84 5.68
N HIS A 85 -9.45 -30.73 6.25
CA HIS A 85 -8.94 -31.92 5.58
C HIS A 85 -10.01 -32.99 5.24
N MET A 86 -11.25 -32.87 5.70
CA MET A 86 -12.28 -33.91 5.60
C MET A 86 -13.62 -33.45 5.00
N GLY A 87 -13.72 -32.21 4.58
CA GLY A 87 -14.95 -31.67 3.98
C GLY A 87 -14.95 -30.14 4.03
N THR A 88 -15.44 -29.52 2.98
CA THR A 88 -15.50 -28.07 2.89
C THR A 88 -16.82 -27.61 3.49
N SER A 89 -16.78 -27.05 4.71
CA SER A 89 -17.92 -26.33 5.26
C SER A 89 -18.20 -25.08 4.44
N THR A 90 -19.41 -24.90 4.00
CA THR A 90 -19.82 -23.74 3.21
C THR A 90 -21.00 -23.03 3.83
N LEU A 91 -20.77 -21.78 4.27
CA LEU A 91 -21.80 -20.87 4.73
C LEU A 91 -22.16 -19.91 3.58
N VAL A 92 -23.43 -19.52 3.49
CA VAL A 92 -23.90 -18.64 2.40
C VAL A 92 -24.57 -17.41 3.02
N LEU A 93 -24.08 -16.23 2.62
CA LEU A 93 -24.75 -14.94 2.87
C LEU A 93 -25.54 -14.56 1.63
N ASN A 94 -26.87 -14.52 1.74
CA ASN A 94 -27.77 -14.18 0.63
C ASN A 94 -28.74 -13.02 0.94
N GLY A 95 -28.53 -12.35 2.09
CA GLY A 95 -29.35 -11.22 2.53
C GLY A 95 -30.68 -11.60 3.18
N GLU A 96 -31.04 -12.88 3.24
CA GLU A 96 -32.24 -13.36 3.96
C GLU A 96 -32.09 -13.20 5.48
N PRO A 97 -33.21 -13.12 6.22
CA PRO A 97 -33.17 -13.12 7.68
C PRO A 97 -32.39 -14.32 8.22
N GLY A 98 -31.44 -14.07 9.14
CA GLY A 98 -30.53 -15.09 9.68
C GLY A 98 -29.32 -15.44 8.82
N ARG A 99 -29.22 -14.90 7.57
CA ARG A 99 -28.08 -15.10 6.65
C ARG A 99 -27.51 -13.79 6.13
N ARG A 100 -27.50 -12.75 6.99
CA ARG A 100 -27.01 -11.40 6.63
C ARG A 100 -25.56 -11.18 7.07
N GLN A 101 -25.10 -11.93 8.08
CA GLN A 101 -23.77 -11.78 8.63
C GLN A 101 -23.23 -13.13 9.13
N ILE A 102 -21.90 -13.23 9.18
CA ILE A 102 -21.16 -14.31 9.82
C ILE A 102 -20.24 -13.69 10.87
N ILE A 103 -20.24 -14.25 12.07
CA ILE A 103 -19.34 -13.85 13.15
C ILE A 103 -18.23 -14.87 13.25
N PHE A 104 -16.99 -14.41 13.08
CA PHE A 104 -15.79 -15.22 13.27
C PHE A 104 -15.19 -14.93 14.64
N ARG A 105 -14.82 -15.98 15.36
CA ARG A 105 -14.12 -15.91 16.65
C ARG A 105 -12.87 -16.77 16.62
N VAL A 106 -11.82 -16.32 17.30
CA VAL A 106 -10.64 -17.15 17.52
C VAL A 106 -10.82 -18.02 18.75
N GLN A 107 -10.54 -19.31 18.60
CA GLN A 107 -10.46 -20.27 19.72
C GLN A 107 -9.21 -21.14 19.51
N ALA A 108 -8.23 -20.99 20.40
CA ALA A 108 -6.89 -21.52 20.20
C ALA A 108 -6.30 -21.11 18.84
N ASN A 109 -5.94 -22.07 17.97
CA ASN A 109 -5.42 -21.81 16.62
C ASN A 109 -6.48 -22.04 15.52
N ARG A 110 -7.76 -21.97 15.86
CA ARG A 110 -8.86 -22.18 14.92
C ARG A 110 -9.79 -20.98 14.88
N VAL A 111 -10.50 -20.85 13.79
CA VAL A 111 -11.54 -19.84 13.57
C VAL A 111 -12.90 -20.52 13.61
N ILE A 112 -13.74 -20.07 14.53
CA ILE A 112 -15.11 -20.53 14.69
C ILE A 112 -16.03 -19.59 13.89
N ALA A 113 -16.92 -20.17 13.09
CA ALA A 113 -17.97 -19.48 12.36
C ALA A 113 -19.30 -20.22 12.52
N GLY A 114 -20.23 -19.66 13.30
CA GLY A 114 -21.42 -20.39 13.74
C GLY A 114 -21.02 -21.58 14.63
N ASP A 115 -21.50 -22.77 14.26
CA ASP A 115 -21.19 -24.02 14.97
C ASP A 115 -19.99 -24.78 14.38
N GLU A 116 -19.37 -24.21 13.37
CA GLU A 116 -18.27 -24.82 12.61
C GLU A 116 -16.92 -24.21 12.94
N SER A 117 -15.87 -25.01 12.76
CA SER A 117 -14.50 -24.65 13.11
C SER A 117 -13.55 -25.03 11.96
N ALA A 118 -12.71 -24.10 11.52
CA ALA A 118 -11.70 -24.33 10.50
C ALA A 118 -10.36 -23.66 10.85
N THR A 119 -9.28 -23.99 10.14
CA THR A 119 -8.00 -23.30 10.27
C THR A 119 -8.04 -21.92 9.61
N SER A 120 -8.78 -21.83 8.51
CA SER A 120 -9.09 -20.57 7.84
C SER A 120 -10.47 -20.60 7.18
N TRP A 121 -11.03 -19.42 6.96
CA TRP A 121 -12.27 -19.22 6.21
C TRP A 121 -12.03 -18.25 5.06
N THR A 122 -12.54 -18.57 3.87
CA THR A 122 -12.43 -17.72 2.69
C THR A 122 -13.81 -17.32 2.19
N ALA A 123 -14.05 -16.01 2.08
CA ALA A 123 -15.27 -15.41 1.56
C ALA A 123 -15.03 -14.89 0.14
N THR A 124 -15.88 -15.31 -0.81
CA THR A 124 -15.86 -14.89 -2.23
C THR A 124 -17.28 -14.65 -2.72
N ALA A 125 -17.45 -14.08 -3.92
CA ALA A 125 -18.70 -14.21 -4.64
C ALA A 125 -19.00 -15.70 -4.91
N ARG A 126 -20.29 -16.06 -5.08
CA ARG A 126 -20.70 -17.45 -5.31
C ARG A 126 -20.00 -18.13 -6.50
N ASN A 127 -19.61 -17.35 -7.51
CA ASN A 127 -18.85 -17.82 -8.67
C ASN A 127 -17.32 -17.85 -8.46
N GLY A 128 -16.83 -17.65 -7.21
CA GLY A 128 -15.42 -17.58 -6.87
C GLY A 128 -14.74 -16.24 -7.16
N GLY A 129 -15.45 -15.26 -7.73
CA GLY A 129 -14.90 -13.95 -8.06
C GLY A 129 -14.82 -12.97 -6.88
N SER A 130 -14.37 -11.75 -7.18
CA SER A 130 -14.36 -10.64 -6.24
C SER A 130 -15.77 -10.15 -5.91
N VAL A 131 -15.97 -9.70 -4.68
CA VAL A 131 -17.24 -9.19 -4.20
C VAL A 131 -17.03 -8.07 -3.17
N ALA A 132 -18.02 -7.19 -3.01
CA ALA A 132 -18.02 -6.20 -1.94
C ALA A 132 -18.36 -6.87 -0.60
N LEU A 133 -17.46 -6.75 0.37
CA LEU A 133 -17.53 -7.36 1.68
C LEU A 133 -17.35 -6.29 2.76
N ARG A 134 -18.30 -6.20 3.69
CA ARG A 134 -18.16 -5.37 4.88
C ARG A 134 -17.54 -6.21 5.99
N LEU A 135 -16.41 -5.80 6.51
CA LEU A 135 -15.75 -6.42 7.64
C LEU A 135 -15.71 -5.44 8.81
N SER A 136 -16.12 -5.89 9.98
CA SER A 136 -16.26 -5.09 11.19
C SER A 136 -15.47 -5.67 12.33
N VAL A 137 -14.81 -4.80 13.11
CA VAL A 137 -14.35 -5.11 14.47
C VAL A 137 -15.39 -4.55 15.44
N PRO A 138 -16.11 -5.39 16.20
CA PRO A 138 -17.19 -4.93 17.07
C PRO A 138 -16.79 -3.77 17.98
N ALA A 139 -17.69 -2.79 18.12
CA ALA A 139 -17.50 -1.57 18.91
C ALA A 139 -16.31 -0.68 18.52
N LYS A 140 -15.59 -0.97 17.42
CA LYS A 140 -14.46 -0.16 16.95
C LYS A 140 -14.74 0.47 15.59
N LEU A 141 -14.87 -0.31 14.53
CA LEU A 141 -15.11 0.20 13.18
C LEU A 141 -15.65 -0.88 12.23
N HIS A 142 -16.16 -0.42 11.11
CA HIS A 142 -16.47 -1.25 9.94
C HIS A 142 -15.84 -0.64 8.69
N ARG A 143 -15.41 -1.50 7.76
CA ARG A 143 -14.90 -1.10 6.43
C ARG A 143 -15.47 -1.97 5.34
N LEU A 144 -15.68 -1.37 4.18
CA LEU A 144 -16.06 -2.06 2.96
C LEU A 144 -14.80 -2.35 2.15
N TYR A 145 -14.61 -3.61 1.78
CA TYR A 145 -13.53 -4.06 0.91
C TYR A 145 -14.10 -4.69 -0.35
N TRP A 146 -13.29 -4.74 -1.39
CA TRP A 146 -13.61 -5.42 -2.63
C TRP A 146 -12.55 -6.50 -2.88
N GLY A 147 -12.98 -7.74 -3.12
CA GLY A 147 -12.05 -8.84 -3.40
C GLY A 147 -12.50 -10.14 -2.77
N ARG A 148 -11.54 -11.00 -2.45
CA ARG A 148 -11.67 -12.20 -1.65
C ARG A 148 -11.13 -11.92 -0.25
N ILE A 149 -11.80 -12.35 0.79
CA ILE A 149 -11.30 -12.21 2.17
C ILE A 149 -11.00 -13.59 2.75
N THR A 150 -9.79 -13.77 3.24
CA THR A 150 -9.39 -14.96 4.02
C THR A 150 -9.20 -14.55 5.48
N ILE A 151 -9.81 -15.27 6.41
CA ILE A 151 -9.71 -15.06 7.86
C ILE A 151 -9.08 -16.31 8.47
N ARG A 152 -8.00 -16.15 9.23
CA ARG A 152 -7.28 -17.23 9.92
C ARG A 152 -6.94 -16.86 11.35
N ALA A 153 -6.70 -17.86 12.19
CA ALA A 153 -6.20 -17.65 13.55
C ALA A 153 -4.67 -17.53 13.53
N ARG A 154 -4.16 -16.52 14.25
CA ARG A 154 -2.72 -16.32 14.39
C ARG A 154 -2.42 -15.66 15.75
N ASN A 155 -1.57 -16.28 16.56
CA ASN A 155 -1.15 -15.77 17.87
C ASN A 155 -2.34 -15.39 18.79
N GLY A 156 -3.44 -16.14 18.72
CA GLY A 156 -4.63 -15.89 19.54
C GLY A 156 -5.54 -14.75 19.05
N GLU A 157 -5.29 -14.24 17.84
CA GLU A 157 -6.05 -13.17 17.17
C GLU A 157 -6.55 -13.65 15.80
N LEU A 158 -7.48 -12.90 15.20
CA LEU A 158 -7.93 -13.10 13.84
C LEU A 158 -7.09 -12.23 12.89
N GLU A 159 -6.48 -12.86 11.91
CA GLU A 159 -5.83 -12.19 10.79
C GLU A 159 -6.74 -12.25 9.58
N ALA A 160 -7.15 -11.09 9.08
CA ALA A 160 -7.94 -10.96 7.86
C ALA A 160 -7.06 -10.48 6.71
N VAL A 161 -7.11 -11.18 5.57
CA VAL A 161 -6.34 -10.84 4.36
C VAL A 161 -7.31 -10.68 3.19
N VAL A 162 -7.26 -9.51 2.55
CA VAL A 162 -8.01 -9.20 1.33
C VAL A 162 -7.12 -9.47 0.12
N GLY A 163 -7.52 -10.40 -0.74
CA GLY A 163 -6.94 -10.61 -2.06
C GLY A 163 -7.71 -9.79 -3.10
N ILE A 164 -7.02 -8.89 -3.80
CA ILE A 164 -7.62 -7.93 -4.72
C ILE A 164 -6.76 -7.80 -5.99
N ASP A 165 -7.39 -7.60 -7.15
CA ASP A 165 -6.69 -7.26 -8.39
C ASP A 165 -5.87 -5.98 -8.22
N ARG A 166 -4.64 -5.95 -8.77
CA ARG A 166 -3.70 -4.84 -8.61
C ARG A 166 -4.28 -3.49 -9.06
N GLU A 167 -4.92 -3.43 -10.21
CA GLU A 167 -5.46 -2.16 -10.72
C GLU A 167 -6.65 -1.68 -9.89
N THR A 168 -7.46 -2.61 -9.39
CA THR A 168 -8.54 -2.33 -8.45
C THR A 168 -7.99 -1.81 -7.12
N ALA A 169 -6.87 -2.38 -6.63
CA ALA A 169 -6.18 -1.88 -5.44
C ALA A 169 -5.63 -0.47 -5.67
N VAL A 170 -5.00 -0.20 -6.83
CA VAL A 170 -4.52 1.14 -7.20
C VAL A 170 -5.67 2.15 -7.18
N ALA A 171 -6.82 1.82 -7.78
CA ALA A 171 -7.98 2.72 -7.79
C ALA A 171 -8.51 2.99 -6.36
N SER A 172 -8.59 1.95 -5.53
CA SER A 172 -8.99 2.07 -4.12
C SER A 172 -8.05 2.99 -3.33
N ILE A 173 -6.75 2.83 -3.48
CA ILE A 173 -5.74 3.63 -2.77
C ILE A 173 -5.77 5.08 -3.25
N VAL A 174 -5.79 5.32 -4.57
CA VAL A 174 -5.86 6.69 -5.12
C VAL A 174 -7.09 7.43 -4.63
N ALA A 175 -8.26 6.77 -4.63
CA ALA A 175 -9.51 7.36 -4.12
C ALA A 175 -9.50 7.63 -2.60
N THR A 176 -8.58 7.00 -1.87
CA THR A 176 -8.39 7.24 -0.43
C THR A 176 -7.41 8.39 -0.18
N GLU A 177 -6.40 8.52 -1.03
CA GLU A 177 -5.27 9.44 -0.88
C GLU A 177 -5.53 10.81 -1.51
N MET A 178 -6.36 10.88 -2.57
CA MET A 178 -6.68 12.13 -3.27
C MET A 178 -8.18 12.28 -3.46
N ASP A 179 -8.64 13.53 -3.36
CA ASP A 179 -10.02 13.88 -3.67
C ASP A 179 -10.33 13.67 -5.15
N GLU A 180 -11.56 13.22 -5.48
CA GLU A 180 -12.00 12.98 -6.86
C GLU A 180 -12.04 14.28 -7.70
N SER A 181 -12.19 15.45 -7.06
CA SER A 181 -12.13 16.76 -7.72
C SER A 181 -10.71 17.17 -8.12
N SER A 182 -9.68 16.44 -7.70
CA SER A 182 -8.28 16.72 -8.06
C SER A 182 -8.07 16.74 -9.57
N PRO A 183 -7.13 17.53 -10.09
CA PRO A 183 -6.81 17.56 -11.51
C PRO A 183 -6.46 16.16 -12.05
N LEU A 184 -6.94 15.83 -13.24
CA LEU A 184 -6.78 14.50 -13.84
C LEU A 184 -5.31 14.07 -13.93
N GLU A 185 -4.41 14.99 -14.30
CA GLU A 185 -2.97 14.69 -14.42
C GLU A 185 -2.33 14.40 -13.05
N ALA A 186 -2.79 15.04 -11.98
CA ALA A 186 -2.36 14.72 -10.62
C ALA A 186 -2.87 13.34 -10.18
N LEU A 187 -4.12 12.99 -10.49
CA LEU A 187 -4.67 11.65 -10.25
C LEU A 187 -3.90 10.57 -11.03
N LYS A 188 -3.50 10.85 -12.28
CA LYS A 188 -2.65 9.95 -13.08
C LYS A 188 -1.27 9.77 -12.45
N ALA A 189 -0.64 10.85 -12.01
CA ALA A 189 0.66 10.79 -11.32
C ALA A 189 0.55 9.95 -10.03
N GLN A 190 -0.51 10.15 -9.23
CA GLN A 190 -0.77 9.36 -8.04
C GLN A 190 -1.01 7.89 -8.37
N ALA A 191 -1.74 7.57 -9.45
CA ALA A 191 -1.97 6.20 -9.87
C ALA A 191 -0.68 5.47 -10.25
N VAL A 192 0.20 6.12 -10.99
CA VAL A 192 1.53 5.59 -11.33
C VAL A 192 2.38 5.42 -10.07
N ALA A 193 2.41 6.40 -9.18
CA ALA A 193 3.14 6.30 -7.92
C ALA A 193 2.62 5.12 -7.08
N THR A 194 1.31 5.03 -6.86
CA THR A 194 0.71 3.91 -6.10
C THR A 194 1.05 2.55 -6.71
N ARG A 195 0.93 2.42 -8.04
CA ARG A 195 1.26 1.16 -8.75
C ARG A 195 2.72 0.78 -8.60
N SER A 196 3.63 1.76 -8.70
CA SER A 196 5.07 1.57 -8.52
C SER A 196 5.40 1.09 -7.10
N PHE A 197 4.73 1.65 -6.07
CA PHE A 197 4.88 1.20 -4.69
C PHE A 197 4.47 -0.27 -4.53
N LEU A 198 3.34 -0.68 -5.11
CA LEU A 198 2.87 -2.06 -5.05
C LEU A 198 3.80 -3.00 -5.84
N ALA A 199 4.32 -2.56 -6.98
CA ALA A 199 5.25 -3.33 -7.81
C ALA A 199 6.64 -3.50 -7.18
N ALA A 200 7.04 -2.62 -6.27
CA ALA A 200 8.34 -2.71 -5.58
C ALA A 200 8.47 -3.92 -4.64
N GLY A 201 7.37 -4.63 -4.36
CA GLY A 201 7.35 -5.91 -3.66
C GLY A 201 6.73 -5.89 -2.28
N ALA A 202 6.44 -7.08 -1.79
CA ALA A 202 5.79 -7.33 -0.52
C ALA A 202 6.62 -6.79 0.67
N ARG A 203 5.92 -6.28 1.68
CA ARG A 203 6.51 -5.70 2.89
C ARG A 203 6.28 -6.54 4.14
N HIS A 204 5.47 -7.59 4.04
CA HIS A 204 5.14 -8.50 5.13
C HIS A 204 5.36 -9.96 4.70
N PRO A 205 5.67 -10.86 5.62
CA PRO A 205 5.93 -12.27 5.28
C PRO A 205 4.65 -13.04 4.90
N ASP A 206 3.48 -12.65 5.42
CA ASP A 206 2.26 -13.44 5.32
C ASP A 206 1.22 -12.86 4.35
N PHE A 207 1.35 -11.60 4.03
CA PHE A 207 0.60 -10.84 3.03
C PHE A 207 1.50 -9.76 2.43
N ASP A 208 1.10 -9.11 1.36
CA ASP A 208 2.00 -8.20 0.67
C ASP A 208 2.08 -6.83 1.35
N PHE A 209 0.92 -6.25 1.72
CA PHE A 209 0.81 -4.93 2.34
C PHE A 209 -0.21 -4.94 3.49
N CYS A 210 -0.14 -3.97 4.40
CA CYS A 210 -1.19 -3.73 5.39
C CYS A 210 -2.01 -2.47 5.05
N ASP A 211 -3.25 -2.42 5.51
CA ASP A 211 -4.18 -1.30 5.32
C ASP A 211 -3.99 -0.17 6.35
N SER A 212 -2.74 0.24 6.54
CA SER A 212 -2.38 1.28 7.51
C SER A 212 -1.35 2.26 6.93
N THR A 213 -1.00 3.30 7.68
CA THR A 213 0.06 4.25 7.34
C THR A 213 1.45 3.62 7.17
N HIS A 214 1.64 2.37 7.59
CA HIS A 214 2.88 1.63 7.35
C HIS A 214 3.03 1.21 5.88
N CYS A 215 1.93 0.89 5.19
CA CYS A 215 1.91 0.55 3.77
C CYS A 215 1.00 1.49 2.98
N GLN A 216 -0.26 1.11 2.76
CA GLN A 216 -1.23 1.86 1.94
C GLN A 216 -2.64 1.64 2.49
N PHE A 217 -3.43 2.70 2.61
CA PHE A 217 -4.82 2.55 2.99
C PHE A 217 -5.66 1.92 1.88
N LEU A 218 -6.26 0.77 2.17
CA LEU A 218 -7.18 0.09 1.29
C LEU A 218 -8.62 0.29 1.75
N LYS A 219 -9.50 0.71 0.85
CA LYS A 219 -10.95 0.80 1.04
C LYS A 219 -11.67 0.17 -0.15
N SER A 220 -12.98 0.40 -0.27
CA SER A 220 -13.71 0.04 -1.47
C SER A 220 -13.22 0.85 -2.67
N PRO A 221 -13.06 0.25 -3.86
CA PRO A 221 -12.71 1.01 -5.06
C PRO A 221 -13.82 2.01 -5.42
N PRO A 222 -13.45 3.11 -6.09
CA PRO A 222 -14.43 4.08 -6.57
C PRO A 222 -15.27 3.50 -7.73
N PRO A 223 -16.40 4.14 -8.10
CA PRO A 223 -17.17 3.75 -9.27
C PRO A 223 -16.31 3.71 -10.54
N SER A 224 -16.61 2.77 -11.44
CA SER A 224 -15.83 2.56 -12.67
C SER A 224 -15.81 3.77 -13.63
N ASN A 225 -16.80 4.66 -13.53
CA ASN A 225 -16.90 5.90 -14.31
C ASN A 225 -16.35 7.13 -13.57
N SER A 226 -15.74 6.96 -12.40
CA SER A 226 -15.14 8.07 -11.64
C SER A 226 -13.88 8.62 -12.31
N ARG A 227 -13.50 9.87 -11.96
CA ARG A 227 -12.26 10.47 -12.46
C ARG A 227 -11.03 9.69 -12.02
N VAL A 228 -11.03 9.13 -10.81
CA VAL A 228 -9.97 8.25 -10.31
C VAL A 228 -9.86 7.00 -11.17
N SER A 229 -10.97 6.30 -11.44
CA SER A 229 -10.95 5.11 -12.31
C SER A 229 -10.45 5.42 -13.70
N ASN A 230 -10.82 6.56 -14.27
CA ASN A 230 -10.33 7.04 -15.57
C ASN A 230 -8.81 7.31 -15.54
N ALA A 231 -8.30 7.93 -14.47
CA ALA A 231 -6.86 8.17 -14.31
C ALA A 231 -6.05 6.87 -14.21
N VAL A 232 -6.54 5.90 -13.43
CA VAL A 232 -5.93 4.58 -13.27
C VAL A 232 -5.91 3.82 -14.59
N GLN A 233 -7.03 3.80 -15.31
CA GLN A 233 -7.13 3.16 -16.62
C GLN A 233 -6.19 3.80 -17.65
N ALA A 234 -6.12 5.12 -17.69
CA ALA A 234 -5.26 5.86 -18.64
C ALA A 234 -3.75 5.66 -18.39
N THR A 235 -3.37 5.19 -17.20
CA THR A 235 -1.99 4.93 -16.81
C THR A 235 -1.73 3.46 -16.52
N ARG A 236 -2.63 2.56 -16.95
CA ARG A 236 -2.56 1.13 -16.67
C ARG A 236 -1.18 0.55 -17.01
N GLY A 237 -0.60 -0.23 -16.10
CA GLY A 237 0.69 -0.87 -16.25
C GLY A 237 1.91 0.06 -16.16
N LEU A 238 1.74 1.39 -16.12
CA LEU A 238 2.89 2.31 -15.99
C LEU A 238 3.43 2.29 -14.56
N VAL A 239 4.74 2.08 -14.42
CA VAL A 239 5.48 2.13 -13.15
C VAL A 239 6.77 2.94 -13.28
N ILE A 240 7.20 3.50 -12.18
CA ILE A 240 8.49 4.19 -12.06
C ILE A 240 9.55 3.16 -11.66
N GLN A 241 10.67 3.18 -12.35
CA GLN A 241 11.83 2.35 -12.02
C GLN A 241 13.06 3.21 -11.69
N TYR A 242 13.87 2.71 -10.78
CA TYR A 242 15.20 3.21 -10.50
C TYR A 242 16.20 2.05 -10.63
N ARG A 243 17.25 2.26 -11.45
CA ARG A 243 18.25 1.21 -11.76
C ARG A 243 17.61 -0.11 -12.22
N GLY A 244 16.56 -0.03 -13.05
CA GLY A 244 15.87 -1.20 -13.62
C GLY A 244 14.96 -1.97 -12.66
N ARG A 245 14.64 -1.43 -11.48
CA ARG A 245 13.73 -2.04 -10.50
C ARG A 245 12.58 -1.09 -10.16
N PRO A 246 11.35 -1.59 -9.96
CA PRO A 246 10.24 -0.77 -9.51
C PRO A 246 10.61 -0.01 -8.24
N LEU A 247 10.26 1.27 -8.21
CA LEU A 247 10.51 2.15 -7.08
C LEU A 247 9.34 2.08 -6.09
N ALA A 248 9.64 1.88 -4.81
CA ALA A 248 8.66 2.04 -3.73
C ALA A 248 8.35 3.52 -3.49
N THR A 249 7.66 4.15 -4.44
CA THR A 249 7.37 5.59 -4.45
C THR A 249 6.65 6.04 -3.17
N LEU A 250 7.25 7.00 -2.47
CA LEU A 250 6.65 7.66 -1.32
C LEU A 250 5.96 8.95 -1.77
N TYR A 251 4.89 9.34 -1.09
CA TYR A 251 4.19 10.59 -1.33
C TYR A 251 3.55 11.10 -0.04
N SER A 252 3.29 12.39 0.03
CA SER A 252 2.70 13.04 1.20
C SER A 252 1.72 14.14 0.78
N SER A 253 0.82 14.51 1.69
CA SER A 253 -0.22 15.49 1.38
C SER A 253 0.37 16.86 1.03
N ARG A 254 1.24 17.42 1.91
CA ARG A 254 1.86 18.75 1.73
C ARG A 254 3.31 18.75 2.22
N CYS A 255 4.21 19.29 1.43
CA CYS A 255 5.64 19.34 1.76
C CYS A 255 6.11 20.63 2.43
N GLY A 256 5.25 21.65 2.57
CA GLY A 256 5.64 22.93 3.19
C GLY A 256 6.49 23.85 2.30
N GLY A 257 6.70 23.52 1.03
CA GLY A 257 7.47 24.33 0.07
C GLY A 257 8.69 23.64 -0.53
N GLN A 258 9.13 22.55 0.08
CA GLN A 258 10.22 21.69 -0.41
C GLN A 258 9.99 20.25 0.08
N THR A 259 10.20 19.25 -0.77
CA THR A 259 10.18 17.86 -0.33
C THR A 259 11.45 17.54 0.44
N ARG A 260 11.43 16.42 1.17
CA ARG A 260 12.55 15.96 2.00
C ARG A 260 13.19 14.72 1.39
N SER A 261 14.50 14.61 1.51
CA SER A 261 15.23 13.38 1.24
C SER A 261 15.13 12.42 2.43
N LEU A 262 15.55 11.17 2.27
CA LEU A 262 15.64 10.23 3.39
C LEU A 262 16.62 10.72 4.47
N SER A 263 17.73 11.33 4.07
CA SER A 263 18.71 11.89 5.02
C SER A 263 18.15 13.04 5.86
N ASP A 264 17.24 13.85 5.32
CA ASP A 264 16.59 14.94 6.06
C ASP A 264 15.67 14.45 7.20
N VAL A 265 15.33 13.16 7.19
CA VAL A 265 14.52 12.49 8.22
C VAL A 265 15.29 11.40 8.95
N HIS A 266 16.63 11.43 8.88
CA HIS A 266 17.54 10.46 9.50
C HIS A 266 17.32 9.00 9.09
N LEU A 267 16.89 8.77 7.84
CA LEU A 267 16.80 7.44 7.24
C LEU A 267 17.94 7.27 6.24
N ASP A 268 18.66 6.14 6.35
CA ASP A 268 19.72 5.80 5.41
C ASP A 268 19.13 5.20 4.12
N PRO A 269 19.36 5.80 2.94
CA PRO A 269 18.91 5.23 1.68
C PRO A 269 19.64 3.92 1.31
N GLY A 270 20.83 3.68 1.81
CA GLY A 270 21.69 2.58 1.37
C GLY A 270 21.83 2.60 -0.17
N ASP A 271 21.65 1.45 -0.82
CA ASP A 271 21.62 1.32 -2.30
C ASP A 271 20.28 1.69 -2.95
N SER A 272 19.29 2.13 -2.16
CA SER A 272 17.96 2.47 -2.62
C SER A 272 17.92 3.87 -3.27
N TYR A 273 16.74 4.23 -3.77
CA TYR A 273 16.49 5.58 -4.27
C TYR A 273 16.53 6.59 -3.10
N PRO A 274 17.34 7.67 -3.20
CA PRO A 274 17.58 8.58 -2.07
C PRO A 274 16.42 9.53 -1.77
N TYR A 275 15.40 9.63 -2.64
CA TYR A 275 14.32 10.62 -2.57
C TYR A 275 14.86 12.04 -2.43
N TYR A 276 15.19 12.63 -3.55
CA TYR A 276 15.77 13.96 -3.59
C TYR A 276 14.84 15.01 -2.98
N SER A 277 15.42 15.99 -2.31
CA SER A 277 14.71 17.18 -1.89
C SER A 277 14.52 18.08 -3.12
N VAL A 278 13.25 18.33 -3.49
CA VAL A 278 12.90 19.16 -4.65
C VAL A 278 12.00 20.33 -4.23
N PRO A 279 12.16 21.52 -4.85
CA PRO A 279 11.32 22.68 -4.54
C PRO A 279 9.88 22.44 -4.98
N CYS A 280 8.92 22.84 -4.18
CA CYS A 280 7.50 22.78 -4.49
C CYS A 280 6.93 24.21 -4.56
N ARG A 281 6.96 24.82 -5.74
CA ARG A 281 6.51 26.20 -5.95
C ARG A 281 5.07 26.43 -5.50
N TRP A 282 4.20 25.44 -5.70
CA TRP A 282 2.80 25.51 -5.26
C TRP A 282 2.68 25.68 -3.75
N CYS A 283 3.36 24.87 -2.96
CA CYS A 283 3.33 24.99 -1.50
C CYS A 283 4.02 26.27 -1.01
N GLN A 284 5.03 26.80 -1.74
CA GLN A 284 5.65 28.09 -1.45
C GLN A 284 4.67 29.26 -1.65
N GLN A 285 3.87 29.21 -2.72
CA GLN A 285 2.88 30.23 -3.05
C GLN A 285 1.58 30.11 -2.23
N HIS A 286 1.30 28.91 -1.71
CA HIS A 286 0.11 28.61 -0.92
C HIS A 286 0.53 28.04 0.45
N PRO A 287 1.13 28.86 1.32
CA PRO A 287 1.62 28.38 2.60
C PRO A 287 0.48 27.84 3.47
N PHE A 288 0.78 26.78 4.18
CA PHE A 288 -0.13 26.14 5.11
C PHE A 288 0.51 26.12 6.50
N VAL A 289 -0.27 26.47 7.52
CA VAL A 289 0.20 26.46 8.91
C VAL A 289 -0.79 25.64 9.73
N TRP A 290 -0.29 24.70 10.49
CA TRP A 290 -1.06 24.04 11.53
C TRP A 290 -0.46 24.33 12.89
N ARG A 291 -1.32 24.37 13.91
CA ARG A 291 -0.95 24.54 15.31
C ARG A 291 -1.64 23.47 16.13
N SER A 292 -0.92 22.93 17.09
CA SER A 292 -1.50 21.99 18.05
C SER A 292 -0.84 22.14 19.41
N ARG A 293 -1.45 21.52 20.42
CA ARG A 293 -0.89 21.44 21.76
C ARG A 293 -0.89 19.99 22.23
N ILE A 294 0.25 19.53 22.73
CA ILE A 294 0.40 18.21 23.35
C ILE A 294 0.83 18.34 24.81
N GLY A 295 0.58 17.31 25.60
CA GLY A 295 1.02 17.26 26.99
C GLY A 295 2.54 17.10 27.12
N ASN A 296 3.04 17.14 28.36
CA ASN A 296 4.45 16.92 28.63
C ASN A 296 4.78 15.43 28.52
N SER A 297 5.63 15.07 27.56
CA SER A 297 6.15 13.72 27.35
C SER A 297 7.49 13.46 28.05
N GLY A 298 7.96 14.41 28.88
CA GLY A 298 9.24 14.34 29.55
C GLY A 298 10.45 14.74 28.66
N HIS A 299 10.22 15.00 27.39
CA HIS A 299 11.24 15.48 26.44
C HIS A 299 10.58 16.33 25.34
N ALA A 300 11.39 17.19 24.71
CA ALA A 300 10.92 17.98 23.58
C ALA A 300 10.55 17.08 22.39
N PRO A 301 9.39 17.31 21.77
CA PRO A 301 9.06 16.66 20.49
C PRO A 301 10.10 17.03 19.43
N ARG A 302 10.49 16.06 18.60
CA ARG A 302 11.50 16.28 17.55
C ARG A 302 10.85 16.32 16.18
N SER A 303 11.23 17.34 15.41
CA SER A 303 10.73 17.56 14.06
C SER A 303 11.53 16.86 12.96
N ASP A 304 12.74 16.38 13.26
CA ASP A 304 13.68 15.82 12.32
C ASP A 304 13.68 14.27 12.27
N ASP A 305 12.98 13.61 13.19
CA ASP A 305 12.92 12.15 13.33
C ASP A 305 11.52 11.61 13.02
N GLU A 306 11.35 11.06 11.83
CA GLU A 306 10.06 10.51 11.37
C GLU A 306 9.61 9.30 12.19
N THR A 307 10.53 8.44 12.62
CA THR A 307 10.20 7.26 13.43
C THR A 307 9.60 7.69 14.78
N ARG A 308 10.23 8.68 15.41
CA ARG A 308 9.75 9.25 16.67
C ARG A 308 8.43 9.98 16.49
N ARG A 309 8.28 10.78 15.43
CA ARG A 309 7.00 11.42 15.10
C ARG A 309 5.86 10.42 15.03
N ILE A 310 6.08 9.27 14.38
CA ILE A 310 5.06 8.21 14.31
C ILE A 310 4.71 7.69 15.71
N ALA A 311 5.69 7.47 16.58
CA ALA A 311 5.44 7.03 17.94
C ALA A 311 4.65 8.07 18.75
N GLU A 312 5.01 9.33 18.65
CA GLU A 312 4.32 10.45 19.30
C GLU A 312 2.90 10.66 18.73
N ALA A 313 2.72 10.57 17.42
CA ALA A 313 1.40 10.66 16.78
C ALA A 313 0.46 9.50 17.17
N ARG A 314 1.00 8.34 17.49
CA ARG A 314 0.20 7.23 18.07
C ARG A 314 -0.27 7.54 19.50
N GLN A 315 0.53 8.27 20.26
CA GLN A 315 0.20 8.65 21.64
C GLN A 315 -0.78 9.82 21.69
N TRP A 316 -0.54 10.87 20.90
CA TRP A 316 -1.26 12.15 20.98
C TRP A 316 -2.35 12.32 19.90
N GLY A 317 -2.34 11.48 18.89
CA GLY A 317 -3.21 11.53 17.71
C GLY A 317 -2.52 12.13 16.49
N TRP A 318 -2.90 11.63 15.31
CA TRP A 318 -2.34 12.07 14.03
C TRP A 318 -2.66 13.53 13.70
N SER A 319 -3.77 14.06 14.20
CA SER A 319 -4.14 15.46 14.04
C SER A 319 -3.34 16.40 14.95
N ALA A 320 -2.78 15.88 16.04
CA ALA A 320 -1.93 16.66 16.93
C ALA A 320 -0.50 16.81 16.40
N ILE A 321 0.01 15.80 15.66
CA ILE A 321 1.34 15.82 15.03
C ILE A 321 1.22 15.40 13.57
N PRO A 322 0.69 16.27 12.68
CA PRO A 322 0.41 15.94 11.29
C PRO A 322 1.65 15.70 10.44
N SER A 323 2.81 16.25 10.83
CA SER A 323 4.07 16.11 10.10
C SER A 323 5.26 16.07 11.06
N SER A 324 6.44 15.72 10.51
CA SER A 324 7.72 15.84 11.21
C SER A 324 8.42 17.19 10.97
N ASP A 325 7.79 18.11 10.27
CA ASP A 325 8.29 19.46 10.02
C ASP A 325 7.51 20.45 10.88
N PHE A 326 8.00 20.71 12.11
CA PHE A 326 7.39 21.64 13.04
C PHE A 326 8.42 22.23 14.01
N THR A 327 8.09 23.36 14.60
CA THR A 327 8.76 23.91 15.78
C THR A 327 7.97 23.55 17.04
N ALA A 328 8.67 23.33 18.14
CA ALA A 328 8.07 23.03 19.43
C ALA A 328 8.51 24.06 20.47
N THR A 329 7.56 24.70 21.13
CA THR A 329 7.80 25.65 22.21
C THR A 329 7.15 25.14 23.49
N GLN A 330 7.91 25.08 24.58
CA GLN A 330 7.38 24.66 25.87
C GLN A 330 6.40 25.70 26.40
N ASP A 331 5.24 25.25 26.85
CA ASP A 331 4.18 26.09 27.41
C ASP A 331 3.68 25.44 28.71
N GLY A 332 4.23 25.91 29.83
CA GLY A 332 3.86 25.41 31.15
C GLY A 332 3.95 23.89 31.27
N SER A 333 2.81 23.21 31.25
CA SER A 333 2.70 21.74 31.42
C SER A 333 2.75 20.95 30.11
N GLY A 334 3.07 21.61 28.96
CA GLY A 334 3.03 20.91 27.65
C GLY A 334 3.88 21.61 26.59
N TRP A 335 3.59 21.30 25.35
CA TRP A 335 4.27 21.81 24.16
C TRP A 335 3.26 22.39 23.17
N GLN A 336 3.52 23.58 22.69
CA GLN A 336 2.88 24.16 21.52
C GLN A 336 3.69 23.78 20.28
N LEU A 337 3.04 23.23 19.27
CA LEU A 337 3.63 22.81 18.02
C LEU A 337 3.09 23.69 16.89
N GLU A 338 3.96 24.11 15.98
CA GLU A 338 3.60 24.81 14.75
C GLU A 338 4.37 24.20 13.58
N GLY A 339 3.68 23.81 12.50
CA GLY A 339 4.29 23.24 11.32
C GLY A 339 3.62 23.68 10.02
N HIS A 340 4.29 23.40 8.89
CA HIS A 340 3.93 23.89 7.56
C HIS A 340 3.65 22.77 6.56
N SER A 341 3.85 21.51 6.95
CA SER A 341 3.67 20.34 6.10
C SER A 341 2.64 19.37 6.69
N VAL A 342 2.21 18.38 5.89
CA VAL A 342 1.34 17.28 6.33
C VAL A 342 1.88 15.97 5.75
N GLY A 343 2.19 15.00 6.61
CA GLY A 343 2.87 13.77 6.28
C GLY A 343 4.39 13.86 6.43
N HIS A 344 5.11 12.89 5.88
CA HIS A 344 6.58 12.80 6.02
C HIS A 344 7.37 13.75 5.08
N GLY A 345 6.72 14.36 4.10
CA GLY A 345 7.32 15.29 3.15
C GLY A 345 8.22 14.68 2.08
N ILE A 346 8.38 13.35 2.04
CA ILE A 346 9.30 12.64 1.12
C ILE A 346 8.57 12.30 -0.19
N GLY A 347 9.26 12.41 -1.33
CA GLY A 347 8.74 12.05 -2.65
C GLY A 347 7.68 13.02 -3.16
N MET A 348 6.60 12.55 -3.78
CA MET A 348 5.62 13.41 -4.40
C MET A 348 4.74 14.16 -3.39
N CYS A 349 4.70 15.48 -3.51
CA CYS A 349 3.74 16.31 -2.80
C CYS A 349 2.40 16.31 -3.56
N GLN A 350 1.32 15.76 -2.97
CA GLN A 350 0.01 15.67 -3.62
C GLN A 350 -0.57 17.06 -3.95
N HIS A 351 -0.45 18.03 -3.03
CA HIS A 351 -0.85 19.42 -3.29
C HIS A 351 -0.01 20.08 -4.38
N GLY A 352 1.30 19.80 -4.40
CA GLY A 352 2.19 20.31 -5.43
C GLY A 352 1.89 19.68 -6.80
N ALA A 353 1.63 18.39 -6.86
CA ALA A 353 1.21 17.68 -8.07
C ALA A 353 -0.10 18.27 -8.64
N ALA A 354 -1.08 18.54 -7.77
CA ALA A 354 -2.33 19.21 -8.16
C ALA A 354 -2.08 20.64 -8.69
N GLY A 355 -1.18 21.39 -8.05
CA GLY A 355 -0.79 22.73 -8.49
C GLY A 355 -0.08 22.72 -9.86
N MET A 356 0.84 21.81 -10.08
CA MET A 356 1.51 21.62 -11.38
C MET A 356 0.50 21.27 -12.47
N ALA A 357 -0.41 20.32 -12.19
CA ALA A 357 -1.47 19.94 -13.14
C ALA A 357 -2.40 21.10 -13.48
N ASN A 358 -2.80 21.92 -12.50
CA ASN A 358 -3.59 23.13 -12.72
C ASN A 358 -2.83 24.19 -13.57
N SER A 359 -1.50 24.16 -13.55
CA SER A 359 -0.64 25.01 -14.36
C SER A 359 -0.34 24.41 -15.75
N GLY A 360 -0.96 23.28 -16.11
CA GLY A 360 -0.84 22.64 -17.42
C GLY A 360 0.19 21.53 -17.52
N ALA A 361 0.88 21.16 -16.41
CA ALA A 361 1.83 20.06 -16.44
C ALA A 361 1.12 18.71 -16.60
N GLY A 362 1.65 17.85 -17.47
CA GLY A 362 1.23 16.47 -17.61
C GLY A 362 1.74 15.57 -16.46
N PHE A 363 1.12 14.41 -16.26
CA PHE A 363 1.51 13.49 -15.18
C PHE A 363 2.98 13.05 -15.28
N ARG A 364 3.56 12.96 -16.48
CA ARG A 364 4.98 12.60 -16.68
C ARG A 364 5.89 13.69 -16.11
N GLU A 365 5.62 14.95 -16.41
CA GLU A 365 6.38 16.08 -15.87
C GLU A 365 6.28 16.17 -14.34
N ILE A 366 5.10 15.86 -13.79
CA ILE A 366 4.89 15.79 -12.34
C ILE A 366 5.78 14.69 -11.73
N LEU A 367 5.78 13.49 -12.33
CA LEU A 367 6.59 12.38 -11.85
C LEU A 367 8.10 12.65 -11.98
N ASP A 368 8.54 13.19 -13.10
CA ASP A 368 9.94 13.55 -13.33
C ASP A 368 10.44 14.62 -12.34
N HIS A 369 9.55 15.55 -11.95
CA HIS A 369 9.87 16.57 -10.96
C HIS A 369 10.09 15.96 -9.56
N TYR A 370 9.19 15.08 -9.11
CA TYR A 370 9.25 14.52 -7.76
C TYR A 370 10.12 13.27 -7.61
N TYR A 371 10.41 12.59 -8.71
CA TYR A 371 11.27 11.40 -8.75
C TYR A 371 12.35 11.54 -9.83
N PRO A 372 13.23 12.56 -9.72
CA PRO A 372 14.29 12.75 -10.70
C PRO A 372 15.22 11.53 -10.80
N ASN A 373 15.84 11.34 -11.96
CA ASN A 373 16.74 10.21 -12.25
C ASN A 373 16.05 8.83 -12.22
N THR A 374 14.75 8.79 -12.43
CA THR A 374 13.97 7.55 -12.61
C THR A 374 13.52 7.39 -14.06
N THR A 375 12.98 6.24 -14.40
CA THR A 375 12.39 5.95 -15.70
C THR A 375 10.95 5.47 -15.55
N LEU A 376 10.07 5.96 -16.41
CA LEU A 376 8.70 5.48 -16.51
C LEU A 376 8.62 4.35 -17.55
N VAL A 377 8.20 3.18 -17.14
CA VAL A 377 8.11 1.99 -17.99
C VAL A 377 6.72 1.37 -17.93
N LEU A 378 6.36 0.63 -18.97
CA LEU A 378 5.19 -0.23 -18.96
C LEU A 378 5.62 -1.60 -18.43
N GLU A 379 5.04 -2.03 -17.32
CA GLU A 379 5.16 -3.42 -16.86
C GLU A 379 4.32 -4.33 -17.74
N PRO A 380 4.85 -5.51 -18.08
CA PRO A 380 4.11 -6.49 -18.87
C PRO A 380 2.88 -7.05 -18.15
#